data_82351bd7b9ced10eedd5bffe423c1b46
#
_entry.id   82351bd7b9ced10eedd5bffe423c1b46
#
_cell.length_a   1.000
_cell.length_b   1.000
_cell.length_c   1.000
_cell.angle_alpha   90.00
_cell.angle_beta   90.00
_cell.angle_gamma   90.00
#
_symmetry.space_group_name_H-M   'P 1'
#
loop_
_entity.id
_entity.type
_entity.pdbx_description
1 polymer ?
#
loop_
_entity_poly.entity_id
_entity_poly.type
_entity_poly.pdbx_seq_one_letter_code
_entity_poly.pdbx_strand_id
1 'polypeptide(L)'
;MDLYKLTAHELHEKLVNKEVSSVELTNAVIARVDAVEDQVNAYVTLDKENALAQAAKVDAKIAAGEKIAPLAGIPGAIKDNISTKGLRTTCSSKMLENFI
;
A
#
# COMPACT_ATOMS: atom_id res chain seq x y z
N MET A 1 1.27 13.17 -13.02
CA MET A 1 -0.06 12.74 -12.55
C MET A 1 0.02 12.34 -11.09
N ASP A 2 -0.89 12.84 -10.26
CA ASP A 2 -0.90 12.54 -8.83
C ASP A 2 -1.62 11.21 -8.59
N LEU A 3 -0.90 10.10 -8.68
CA LEU A 3 -1.46 8.75 -8.55
C LEU A 3 -2.23 8.55 -7.25
N TYR A 4 -1.76 9.17 -6.16
CA TYR A 4 -2.41 9.03 -4.84
C TYR A 4 -3.81 9.69 -4.77
N LYS A 5 -4.20 10.46 -5.76
CA LYS A 5 -5.51 11.11 -5.83
C LYS A 5 -6.54 10.31 -6.62
N LEU A 6 -6.13 9.26 -7.31
CA LEU A 6 -7.02 8.44 -8.12
C LEU A 6 -7.73 7.40 -7.26
N THR A 7 -8.92 6.98 -7.73
CA THR A 7 -9.66 5.90 -7.05
C THR A 7 -9.01 4.56 -7.31
N ALA A 8 -9.29 3.56 -6.45
CA ALA A 8 -8.79 2.20 -6.65
C ALA A 8 -9.25 1.62 -7.99
N HIS A 9 -10.47 1.93 -8.41
CA HIS A 9 -10.99 1.49 -9.70
C HIS A 9 -10.17 2.06 -10.87
N GLU A 10 -9.88 3.35 -10.85
CA GLU A 10 -9.06 3.99 -11.87
C GLU A 10 -7.64 3.43 -11.89
N LEU A 11 -7.07 3.19 -10.71
CA LEU A 11 -5.73 2.62 -10.58
C LEU A 11 -5.68 1.18 -11.08
N HIS A 12 -6.73 0.39 -10.81
CA HIS A 12 -6.82 -0.98 -11.31
C HIS A 12 -6.76 -1.00 -12.85
N GLU A 13 -7.51 -0.13 -13.51
CA GLU A 13 -7.49 -0.02 -14.97
C GLU A 13 -6.09 0.31 -15.49
N LYS A 14 -5.40 1.26 -14.83
CA LYS A 14 -4.04 1.63 -15.21
C LYS A 14 -3.04 0.49 -15.04
N LEU A 15 -3.18 -0.30 -13.99
CA LEU A 15 -2.33 -1.47 -13.75
C LEU A 15 -2.56 -2.53 -14.83
N VAL A 16 -3.82 -2.85 -15.12
CA VAL A 16 -4.18 -3.86 -16.14
C VAL A 16 -3.69 -3.42 -17.53
N ASN A 17 -3.82 -2.15 -17.85
CA ASN A 17 -3.37 -1.60 -19.13
C ASN A 17 -1.86 -1.34 -19.19
N LYS A 18 -1.14 -1.63 -18.12
CA LYS A 18 0.32 -1.43 -18.00
C LYS A 18 0.75 0.03 -18.15
N GLU A 19 -0.14 0.97 -17.86
CA GLU A 19 0.18 2.40 -17.86
C GLU A 19 1.03 2.78 -16.66
N VAL A 20 0.84 2.09 -15.52
CA VAL A 20 1.68 2.23 -14.32
C VAL A 20 1.95 0.84 -13.76
N SER A 21 3.05 0.69 -13.01
CA SER A 21 3.31 -0.52 -12.24
C SER A 21 2.84 -0.36 -10.81
N SER A 22 2.63 -1.48 -10.12
CA SER A 22 2.28 -1.45 -8.70
C SER A 22 3.42 -0.87 -7.85
N VAL A 23 4.67 -1.13 -8.22
CA VAL A 23 5.84 -0.54 -7.57
C VAL A 23 5.84 0.99 -7.73
N GLU A 24 5.57 1.50 -8.93
CA GLU A 24 5.47 2.95 -9.17
C GLU A 24 4.37 3.58 -8.32
N LEU A 25 3.20 2.94 -8.29
CA LEU A 25 2.05 3.41 -7.52
C LEU A 25 2.38 3.44 -6.02
N THR A 26 2.97 2.36 -5.50
CA THR A 26 3.35 2.25 -4.10
C THR A 26 4.39 3.31 -3.73
N ASN A 27 5.39 3.54 -4.59
CA ASN A 27 6.36 4.59 -4.38
C ASN A 27 5.73 5.99 -4.38
N ALA A 28 4.73 6.23 -5.23
CA ALA A 28 4.02 7.50 -5.26
C ALA A 28 3.29 7.76 -3.93
N VAL A 29 2.65 6.74 -3.37
CA VAL A 29 1.97 6.83 -2.08
C VAL A 29 2.99 7.04 -0.95
N ILE A 30 4.09 6.31 -0.95
CA ILE A 30 5.16 6.47 0.06
C ILE A 30 5.74 7.88 0.00
N ALA A 31 5.99 8.41 -1.21
CA ALA A 31 6.51 9.76 -1.37
C ALA A 31 5.55 10.81 -0.79
N ARG A 32 4.23 10.60 -0.99
CA ARG A 32 3.22 11.49 -0.41
C ARG A 32 3.21 11.40 1.11
N VAL A 33 3.30 10.19 1.67
CA VAL A 33 3.40 9.99 3.13
C VAL A 33 4.63 10.74 3.66
N ASP A 34 5.78 10.55 3.05
CA ASP A 34 7.01 11.22 3.48
C ASP A 34 6.89 12.75 3.44
N ALA A 35 6.12 13.29 2.49
CA ALA A 35 5.94 14.73 2.35
C ALA A 35 5.03 15.33 3.43
N VAL A 36 4.02 14.60 3.92
CA VAL A 36 2.96 15.18 4.76
C VAL A 36 2.82 14.55 6.15
N GLU A 37 3.40 13.38 6.41
CA GLU A 37 3.16 12.64 7.66
C GLU A 37 3.60 13.41 8.92
N ASP A 38 4.68 14.20 8.83
CA ASP A 38 5.13 15.03 9.94
C ASP A 38 4.05 15.98 10.43
N GLN A 39 3.16 16.42 9.52
CA GLN A 39 2.05 17.32 9.83
C GLN A 39 0.77 16.57 10.19
N VAL A 40 0.54 15.41 9.57
CA VAL A 40 -0.72 14.67 9.69
C VAL A 40 -0.68 13.59 10.77
N ASN A 41 0.45 12.87 10.89
CA ASN A 41 0.65 11.78 11.85
C ASN A 41 -0.47 10.73 11.78
N ALA A 42 -0.82 10.30 10.56
CA ALA A 42 -1.93 9.39 10.34
C ALA A 42 -1.56 7.92 10.60
N TYR A 43 -0.28 7.56 10.48
CA TYR A 43 0.16 6.17 10.58
C TYR A 43 0.89 5.88 11.89
N VAL A 44 0.47 4.81 12.56
CA VAL A 44 1.18 4.28 13.74
C VAL A 44 2.37 3.45 13.25
N THR A 45 2.19 2.68 12.19
CA THR A 45 3.24 1.83 11.61
C THR A 45 3.25 2.01 10.10
N LEU A 46 4.42 2.22 9.51
CA LEU A 46 4.62 2.25 8.07
C LEU A 46 5.45 1.03 7.66
N ASP A 47 4.88 0.17 6.83
CA ASP A 47 5.52 -1.05 6.37
C ASP A 47 5.92 -0.92 4.90
N LYS A 48 6.84 -0.01 4.63
CA LYS A 48 7.28 0.35 3.28
C LYS A 48 7.90 -0.83 2.53
N GLU A 49 8.79 -1.56 3.18
CA GLU A 49 9.50 -2.67 2.55
C GLU A 49 8.55 -3.78 2.10
N ASN A 50 7.64 -4.18 2.98
CA ASN A 50 6.67 -5.23 2.66
C ASN A 50 5.67 -4.76 1.61
N ALA A 51 5.25 -3.50 1.67
CA ALA A 51 4.36 -2.92 0.66
C ALA A 51 5.01 -2.97 -0.72
N LEU A 52 6.27 -2.60 -0.83
CA LEU A 52 7.02 -2.66 -2.10
C LEU A 52 7.24 -4.10 -2.57
N ALA A 53 7.52 -5.03 -1.65
CA ALA A 53 7.68 -6.44 -1.98
C ALA A 53 6.38 -7.04 -2.53
N GLN A 54 5.25 -6.73 -1.93
CA GLN A 54 3.94 -7.18 -2.43
C GLN A 54 3.61 -6.55 -3.78
N ALA A 55 3.94 -5.28 -3.97
CA ALA A 55 3.75 -4.59 -5.24
C ALA A 55 4.55 -5.27 -6.36
N ALA A 56 5.79 -5.65 -6.08
CA ALA A 56 6.63 -6.36 -7.05
C ALA A 56 6.04 -7.72 -7.44
N LYS A 57 5.42 -8.43 -6.48
CA LYS A 57 4.74 -9.70 -6.77
C LYS A 57 3.56 -9.51 -7.71
N VAL A 58 2.78 -8.44 -7.53
CA VAL A 58 1.66 -8.13 -8.42
C VAL A 58 2.17 -7.76 -9.80
N ASP A 59 3.22 -6.97 -9.90
CA ASP A 59 3.83 -6.61 -11.18
C ASP A 59 4.32 -7.85 -11.94
N ALA A 60 4.88 -8.84 -11.23
CA ALA A 60 5.31 -10.11 -11.84
C ALA A 60 4.10 -10.87 -12.41
N LYS A 61 2.96 -10.88 -11.70
CA LYS A 61 1.74 -11.52 -12.20
C LYS A 61 1.21 -10.84 -13.46
N ILE A 62 1.21 -9.52 -13.47
CA ILE A 62 0.75 -8.76 -14.64
C ILE A 62 1.68 -9.03 -15.84
N ALA A 63 3.00 -9.06 -15.62
CA ALA A 63 3.96 -9.35 -16.67
C ALA A 63 3.79 -10.76 -17.22
N ALA A 64 3.36 -11.72 -16.38
CA ALA A 64 3.09 -13.09 -16.80
C ALA A 64 1.73 -13.26 -17.51
N GLY A 65 0.94 -12.19 -17.63
CA GLY A 65 -0.37 -12.23 -18.27
C GLY A 65 -1.49 -12.75 -17.39
N GLU A 66 -1.26 -12.91 -16.09
CA GLU A 66 -2.29 -13.37 -15.16
C GLU A 66 -3.28 -12.25 -14.83
N LYS A 67 -4.53 -12.63 -14.58
CA LYS A 67 -5.53 -11.68 -14.10
C LYS A 67 -5.28 -11.37 -12.64
N ILE A 68 -5.49 -10.11 -12.26
CA ILE A 68 -5.38 -9.66 -10.88
C ILE A 68 -6.76 -9.30 -10.32
N ALA A 69 -6.93 -9.47 -9.00
CA ALA A 69 -8.16 -9.05 -8.32
C ALA A 69 -8.30 -7.52 -8.35
N PRO A 70 -9.52 -6.98 -8.22
CA PRO A 70 -9.75 -5.53 -8.33
C PRO A 70 -8.91 -4.65 -7.43
N LEU A 71 -8.52 -5.12 -6.25
CA LEU A 71 -7.69 -4.35 -5.32
C LEU A 71 -6.24 -4.81 -5.29
N ALA A 72 -5.85 -5.81 -6.08
CA ALA A 72 -4.47 -6.27 -6.11
C ALA A 72 -3.54 -5.17 -6.62
N GLY A 73 -2.43 -4.97 -5.93
CA GLY A 73 -1.43 -3.97 -6.29
C GLY A 73 -1.79 -2.55 -5.89
N ILE A 74 -2.92 -2.34 -5.22
CA ILE A 74 -3.34 -1.03 -4.74
C ILE A 74 -2.86 -0.87 -3.29
N PRO A 75 -2.02 0.14 -2.98
CA PRO A 75 -1.60 0.40 -1.61
C PRO A 75 -2.80 0.75 -0.73
N GLY A 76 -2.88 0.16 0.45
CA GLY A 76 -3.98 0.40 1.37
C GLY A 76 -3.48 0.71 2.77
N ALA A 77 -4.33 1.37 3.54
CA ALA A 77 -4.09 1.63 4.96
C ALA A 77 -5.07 0.79 5.77
N ILE A 78 -4.55 0.06 6.75
CA ILE A 78 -5.33 -0.80 7.64
C ILE A 78 -5.39 -0.13 9.01
N LYS A 79 -6.58 0.00 9.55
CA LYS A 79 -6.76 0.57 10.89
C LYS A 79 -6.01 -0.27 11.93
N ASP A 80 -5.37 0.38 12.88
CA ASP A 80 -4.47 -0.27 13.85
C ASP A 80 -5.21 -1.14 14.89
N ASN A 81 -6.52 -1.27 14.79
CA ASN A 81 -7.29 -2.22 15.59
C ASN A 81 -7.64 -3.51 14.84
N ILE A 82 -7.13 -3.67 13.63
CA ILE A 82 -7.32 -4.87 12.81
C ILE A 82 -5.99 -5.62 12.77
N SER A 83 -5.97 -6.85 13.30
CA SER A 83 -4.78 -7.69 13.28
C SER A 83 -4.51 -8.20 11.87
N THR A 84 -3.31 -7.93 11.37
CA THR A 84 -2.84 -8.45 10.08
C THR A 84 -1.60 -9.28 10.32
N LYS A 85 -1.49 -10.38 9.59
CA LYS A 85 -0.38 -11.32 9.79
C LYS A 85 0.96 -10.65 9.49
N GLY A 86 1.87 -10.74 10.44
CA GLY A 86 3.23 -10.24 10.27
C GLY A 86 3.39 -8.74 10.43
N LEU A 87 2.33 -8.02 10.82
CA LEU A 87 2.36 -6.58 11.00
C LEU A 87 1.94 -6.21 12.41
N ARG A 88 2.61 -5.22 12.98
CA ARG A 88 2.31 -4.73 14.33
C ARG A 88 0.89 -4.17 14.39
N THR A 89 0.15 -4.55 15.43
CA THR A 89 -1.21 -4.08 15.70
C THR A 89 -1.29 -3.61 17.14
N THR A 90 -1.48 -2.32 17.36
CA THR A 90 -1.33 -1.75 18.70
C THR A 90 -2.63 -1.19 19.29
N CYS A 91 -3.66 -1.00 18.49
CA CYS A 91 -4.90 -0.30 18.89
C CYS A 91 -4.59 1.06 19.52
N SER A 92 -3.50 1.70 19.10
CA SER A 92 -2.96 2.95 19.64
C SER A 92 -2.68 2.87 21.15
N SER A 93 -2.41 1.66 21.66
CA SER A 93 -2.12 1.41 23.07
C SER A 93 -0.66 1.04 23.27
N LYS A 94 -0.02 1.67 24.26
CA LYS A 94 1.37 1.35 24.62
C LYS A 94 1.52 -0.08 25.12
N MET A 95 0.46 -0.68 25.67
CA MET A 95 0.49 -2.07 26.14
C MET A 95 0.73 -3.03 24.98
N LEU A 96 0.27 -2.69 23.78
CA LEU A 96 0.39 -3.52 22.57
C LEU A 96 1.45 -3.01 21.59
N GLU A 97 2.32 -2.08 22.00
CA GLU A 97 3.26 -1.43 21.08
C GLU A 97 4.18 -2.40 20.32
N ASN A 98 4.43 -3.58 20.88
CA ASN A 98 5.27 -4.60 20.26
C ASN A 98 4.50 -5.82 19.80
N PHE A 99 3.17 -5.76 19.78
CA PHE A 99 2.33 -6.89 19.39
C PHE A 99 2.27 -7.07 17.87
N ILE A 100 2.63 -8.27 17.42
CA ILE A 100 2.61 -8.65 16.00
C ILE A 100 1.66 -9.82 15.78
#